data_447c16d09875e2ea820c2b317e82005e
#
_entry.id   447c16d09875e2ea820c2b317e82005e
#
_cell.length_a   1.000
_cell.length_b   1.000
_cell.length_c   1.000
_cell.angle_alpha   90.00
_cell.angle_beta   90.00
_cell.angle_gamma   90.00
#
_symmetry.space_group_name_H-M   'P 1'
#
loop_
_entity.id
_entity.type
_entity.pdbx_description
1 polymer ?
#
loop_
_entity_poly.entity_id
_entity_poly.type
_entity_poly.pdbx_seq_one_letter_code
_entity_poly.pdbx_strand_id
1 'polypeptide(L)'
;MFTKVLALEMARHKINVNCIAPGLIEVEGEVSPLTREYVDTLTRSIPWGRIGKPEDIANAALFLASPLADFITGEVLSVNGGSSAGRAFLPLSTPKP
;
A
#
# COMPACT_ATOMS: atom_id res chain seq x y z
N MET A 1 -12.31 -10.21 -0.42
CA MET A 1 -13.64 -10.78 -0.21
C MET A 1 -13.96 -11.02 1.24
N PHE A 2 -13.04 -11.63 1.96
CA PHE A 2 -13.25 -11.89 3.39
C PHE A 2 -13.50 -10.60 4.16
N THR A 3 -12.74 -9.55 3.86
CA THR A 3 -12.89 -8.26 4.53
C THR A 3 -14.29 -7.72 4.37
N LYS A 4 -14.84 -7.82 3.16
CA LYS A 4 -16.17 -7.26 2.91
C LYS A 4 -17.25 -8.03 3.63
N VAL A 5 -17.14 -9.36 3.65
CA VAL A 5 -18.11 -10.18 4.34
C VAL A 5 -18.10 -9.92 5.83
N LEU A 6 -16.90 -9.87 6.40
CA LEU A 6 -16.79 -9.65 7.84
C LEU A 6 -17.24 -8.24 8.20
N ALA A 7 -16.95 -7.27 7.34
CA ALA A 7 -17.35 -5.90 7.59
C ALA A 7 -18.87 -5.78 7.67
N LEU A 8 -19.56 -6.49 6.78
CA LEU A 8 -21.02 -6.45 6.79
C LEU A 8 -21.58 -7.06 8.06
N GLU A 9 -20.96 -8.15 8.53
CA GLU A 9 -21.43 -8.79 9.74
C GLU A 9 -21.17 -7.96 10.97
N MET A 10 -20.07 -7.22 10.98
CA MET A 10 -19.66 -6.48 12.17
C MET A 10 -20.22 -5.07 12.21
N ALA A 11 -20.82 -4.61 11.12
CA ALA A 11 -21.31 -3.24 11.05
C ALA A 11 -22.38 -2.95 12.10
N ARG A 12 -23.23 -3.92 12.38
CA ARG A 12 -24.28 -3.71 13.37
C ARG A 12 -23.71 -3.52 14.77
N HIS A 13 -22.46 -3.93 14.98
CA HIS A 13 -21.81 -3.75 16.27
C HIS A 13 -20.91 -2.51 16.24
N LYS A 14 -20.95 -1.75 15.15
CA LYS A 14 -20.13 -0.55 14.97
C LYS A 14 -18.65 -0.86 15.04
N ILE A 15 -18.27 -1.98 14.45
CA ILE A 15 -16.87 -2.37 14.36
C ILE A 15 -16.45 -2.26 12.91
N ASN A 16 -15.40 -1.47 12.66
CA ASN A 16 -14.86 -1.30 11.33
C ASN A 16 -13.93 -2.46 11.01
N VAL A 17 -14.05 -2.99 9.82
CA VAL A 17 -13.17 -4.08 9.36
C VAL A 17 -12.60 -3.67 8.02
N ASN A 18 -11.31 -3.43 7.99
CA ASN A 18 -10.63 -2.99 6.79
C ASN A 18 -9.36 -3.82 6.60
N CYS A 19 -8.81 -3.75 5.44
CA CYS A 19 -7.62 -4.52 5.10
C CYS A 19 -6.57 -3.58 4.51
N ILE A 20 -5.31 -3.81 4.79
CA ILE A 20 -4.23 -3.07 4.18
C ILE A 20 -3.51 -4.02 3.25
N ALA A 21 -3.32 -3.60 2.02
CA ALA A 21 -2.60 -4.37 1.02
C ALA A 21 -1.28 -3.65 0.74
N PRO A 22 -0.18 -4.10 1.35
CA PRO A 22 1.10 -3.43 1.14
C PRO A 22 1.67 -3.75 -0.22
N GLY A 23 2.45 -2.85 -0.74
CA GLY A 23 3.24 -3.11 -1.91
C GLY A 23 4.61 -3.62 -1.52
N LEU A 24 5.63 -3.17 -2.23
CA LEU A 24 7.00 -3.59 -1.95
C LEU A 24 7.52 -2.75 -0.79
N ILE A 25 7.73 -3.40 0.33
CA ILE A 25 8.13 -2.74 1.57
C ILE A 25 9.50 -3.24 2.01
N GLU A 26 10.35 -2.31 2.39
CA GLU A 26 11.67 -2.64 2.87
C GLU A 26 11.56 -3.36 4.21
N VAL A 27 12.30 -4.44 4.38
CA VAL A 27 12.27 -5.21 5.60
C VAL A 27 13.58 -4.97 6.34
N GLU A 28 13.48 -4.33 7.46
CA GLU A 28 14.66 -3.97 8.21
C GLU A 28 15.31 -5.19 8.77
N GLY A 29 16.63 -5.24 8.74
CA GLY A 29 17.37 -6.35 9.29
C GLY A 29 17.47 -7.55 8.38
N GLU A 30 16.78 -7.51 7.27
CA GLU A 30 16.83 -8.61 6.36
C GLU A 30 18.01 -8.45 5.46
N VAL A 31 18.80 -9.46 5.33
CA VAL A 31 19.91 -9.42 4.42
C VAL A 31 19.41 -9.90 3.09
N SER A 32 19.17 -9.00 2.21
CA SER A 32 18.65 -9.38 0.92
C SER A 32 19.79 -9.71 -0.02
N PRO A 33 19.67 -10.75 -0.77
CA PRO A 33 20.66 -11.06 -1.79
C PRO A 33 20.50 -10.18 -3.02
N LEU A 34 19.54 -9.26 -3.00
CA LEU A 34 19.28 -8.44 -4.16
C LEU A 34 20.39 -7.45 -4.39
N THR A 35 20.76 -7.29 -5.62
CA THR A 35 21.78 -6.32 -5.97
C THR A 35 21.17 -4.95 -5.98
N ARG A 36 22.03 -3.96 -5.94
CA ARG A 36 21.58 -2.59 -6.02
C ARG A 36 20.86 -2.35 -7.34
N GLU A 37 21.32 -2.94 -8.41
CA GLU A 37 20.68 -2.77 -9.70
C GLU A 37 19.27 -3.29 -9.70
N TYR A 38 19.06 -4.44 -9.06
CA TYR A 38 17.75 -5.03 -9.02
C TYR A 38 16.82 -4.16 -8.19
N VAL A 39 17.30 -3.66 -7.06
CA VAL A 39 16.53 -2.76 -6.21
C VAL A 39 16.18 -1.49 -6.95
N ASP A 40 17.13 -0.94 -7.70
CA ASP A 40 16.87 0.26 -8.48
C ASP A 40 15.80 0.01 -9.53
N THR A 41 15.83 -1.17 -10.15
CA THR A 41 14.83 -1.52 -11.15
C THR A 41 13.46 -1.59 -10.52
N LEU A 42 13.36 -2.24 -9.35
CA LEU A 42 12.09 -2.32 -8.66
C LEU A 42 11.59 -0.94 -8.27
N THR A 43 12.50 -0.09 -7.80
CA THR A 43 12.14 1.26 -7.39
C THR A 43 11.58 2.04 -8.56
N ARG A 44 12.17 1.88 -9.73
CA ARG A 44 11.70 2.62 -10.91
C ARG A 44 10.32 2.15 -11.35
N SER A 45 9.92 0.94 -10.98
CA SER A 45 8.61 0.44 -11.35
C SER A 45 7.50 0.97 -10.45
N ILE A 46 7.86 1.67 -9.40
CA ILE A 46 6.90 2.22 -8.46
C ILE A 46 6.66 3.68 -8.80
N PRO A 47 5.44 4.05 -9.17
CA PRO A 47 5.19 5.44 -9.59
C PRO A 47 5.63 6.49 -8.56
N TRP A 48 5.52 6.18 -7.26
CA TRP A 48 5.89 7.14 -6.24
C TRP A 48 7.40 7.35 -6.16
N GLY A 49 8.18 6.40 -6.68
CA GLY A 49 9.62 6.60 -6.81
C GLY A 49 10.46 6.03 -5.70
N ARG A 50 9.88 5.29 -4.79
CA ARG A 50 10.66 4.63 -3.75
C ARG A 50 9.95 3.39 -3.26
N ILE A 51 10.71 2.50 -2.65
CA ILE A 51 10.16 1.33 -1.98
C ILE A 51 9.57 1.82 -0.66
N GLY A 52 8.49 1.23 -0.23
CA GLY A 52 7.84 1.63 1.00
C GLY A 52 8.64 1.24 2.23
N LYS A 53 8.31 1.86 3.34
CA LYS A 53 8.94 1.58 4.61
C LYS A 53 7.88 1.04 5.55
N PRO A 54 8.29 0.30 6.59
CA PRO A 54 7.31 -0.19 7.56
C PRO A 54 6.42 0.91 8.13
N GLU A 55 6.96 2.12 8.28
CA GLU A 55 6.18 3.24 8.78
C GLU A 55 5.03 3.60 7.86
N ASP A 56 5.18 3.36 6.56
CA ASP A 56 4.10 3.67 5.63
C ASP A 56 2.89 2.79 5.92
N ILE A 57 3.14 1.53 6.29
CA ILE A 57 2.05 0.63 6.62
C ILE A 57 1.51 0.95 8.02
N ALA A 58 2.41 1.27 8.95
CA ALA A 58 1.99 1.61 10.31
C ALA A 58 1.11 2.84 10.32
N ASN A 59 1.43 3.84 9.49
CA ASN A 59 0.64 5.06 9.43
C ASN A 59 -0.74 4.79 8.84
N ALA A 60 -0.84 3.91 7.87
CA ALA A 60 -2.13 3.53 7.30
C ALA A 60 -2.97 2.80 8.35
N ALA A 61 -2.35 1.90 9.11
CA ALA A 61 -3.04 1.16 10.14
C ALA A 61 -3.53 2.12 11.24
N LEU A 62 -2.69 3.08 11.59
CA LEU A 62 -3.05 4.04 12.62
C LEU A 62 -4.25 4.87 12.18
N PHE A 63 -4.28 5.28 10.93
CA PHE A 63 -5.40 6.04 10.41
C PHE A 63 -6.68 5.20 10.45
N LEU A 64 -6.60 3.97 9.97
CA LEU A 64 -7.79 3.12 9.91
C LEU A 64 -8.30 2.74 11.30
N ALA A 65 -7.42 2.75 12.29
CA ALA A 65 -7.81 2.42 13.66
C ALA A 65 -8.26 3.67 14.44
N SER A 66 -8.19 4.83 13.83
CA SER A 66 -8.48 6.06 14.54
C SER A 66 -9.93 6.50 14.30
N PRO A 67 -10.45 7.41 15.11
CA PRO A 67 -11.79 7.93 14.88
C PRO A 67 -11.94 8.64 13.55
N LEU A 68 -10.82 9.04 12.94
CA LEU A 68 -10.87 9.70 11.65
C LEU A 68 -11.43 8.78 10.57
N ALA A 69 -11.32 7.46 10.77
CA ALA A 69 -11.80 6.49 9.80
C ALA A 69 -13.11 5.86 10.24
N ASP A 70 -13.89 6.55 11.06
CA ASP A 70 -15.08 5.96 11.66
C ASP A 70 -16.10 5.47 10.65
N PHE A 71 -16.24 6.12 9.54
CA PHE A 71 -17.23 5.75 8.53
C PHE A 71 -16.62 4.89 7.42
N ILE A 72 -15.46 4.30 7.64
CA ILE A 72 -14.77 3.47 6.67
C ILE A 72 -14.78 2.02 7.15
N THR A 73 -15.43 1.14 6.38
CA THR A 73 -15.42 -0.26 6.70
C THR A 73 -15.57 -1.05 5.41
N GLY A 74 -15.03 -2.23 5.35
CA GLY A 74 -15.12 -3.08 4.18
C GLY A 74 -14.16 -2.71 3.07
N GLU A 75 -13.17 -1.88 3.36
CA GLU A 75 -12.26 -1.39 2.34
C GLU A 75 -10.92 -2.08 2.37
N VAL A 76 -10.31 -2.17 1.21
CA VAL A 76 -8.94 -2.65 1.08
C VAL A 76 -8.12 -1.44 0.68
N LEU A 77 -7.25 -1.00 1.57
CA LEU A 77 -6.42 0.18 1.32
C LEU A 77 -5.07 -0.27 0.81
N SER A 78 -4.77 0.05 -0.44
CA SER A 78 -3.49 -0.29 -1.02
C SER A 78 -2.47 0.76 -0.63
N VAL A 79 -1.33 0.30 -0.08
CA VAL A 79 -0.26 1.20 0.34
C VAL A 79 0.97 0.75 -0.44
N ASN A 80 1.08 1.21 -1.67
CA ASN A 80 2.06 0.67 -2.60
C ASN A 80 2.66 1.73 -3.54
N GLY A 81 2.52 2.99 -3.21
CA GLY A 81 3.14 4.04 -4.02
C GLY A 81 2.56 4.14 -5.43
N GLY A 82 1.36 3.66 -5.63
CA GLY A 82 0.71 3.75 -6.93
C GLY A 82 0.92 2.53 -7.81
N SER A 83 1.58 1.49 -7.31
CA SER A 83 1.92 0.34 -8.16
C SER A 83 0.71 -0.34 -8.76
N SER A 84 -0.44 -0.27 -8.09
CA SER A 84 -1.64 -0.92 -8.61
C SER A 84 -2.60 0.06 -9.26
N ALA A 85 -2.21 1.31 -9.40
CA ALA A 85 -3.10 2.31 -9.97
C ALA A 85 -3.22 2.20 -11.49
N GLY A 86 -2.32 1.46 -12.09
CA GLY A 86 -2.31 1.32 -13.53
C GLY A 86 -0.90 1.54 -14.04
N ARG A 87 -0.80 1.58 -15.39
CA ARG A 87 0.49 1.77 -15.95
C ARG A 87 0.86 3.21 -15.84
N ALA A 88 2.08 3.44 -15.44
CA ALA A 88 2.53 4.80 -15.31
C ALA A 88 2.64 5.40 -16.65
N PHE A 89 2.24 6.64 -16.74
CA PHE A 89 2.29 7.17 -17.88
C PHE A 89 3.43 7.74 -18.14
N LEU A 90 4.18 7.57 -17.85
CA LEU A 90 5.22 8.00 -17.88
C LEU A 90 5.77 8.32 -18.92
N PRO A 91 5.61 7.85 -19.52
CA PRO A 91 6.26 8.18 -20.53
C PRO A 91 6.14 9.47 -20.64
N LEU A 92 5.47 9.78 -19.96
CA LEU A 92 5.38 10.90 -19.96
C LEU A 92 6.54 11.33 -19.89
N SER A 93 6.98 10.73 -19.68
CA SER A 93 8.02 11.04 -19.49
C SER A 93 8.81 10.88 -20.42
N THR A 94 8.71 10.78 -20.96
CA THR A 94 9.43 10.62 -21.67
C THR A 94 9.84 11.25 -22.44
N PRO A 95 10.27 11.59 -22.54
CA PRO A 95 10.69 12.10 -23.13
C PRO A 95 11.18 12.30 -23.99
N LYS A 96 11.11 12.56 -24.16
CA LYS A 96 11.58 12.68 -24.81
C LYS A 96 12.25 13.02 -25.34
N PRO A 97 12.70 13.12 -25.62
CA PRO A 97 13.50 13.55 -25.99
C PRO A 97 13.67 13.99 -26.58
#